data_68865678b3af7152741d6b1f2cd9e94d
#
_entry.id   68865678b3af7152741d6b1f2cd9e94d
#
_cell.length_a   1.000
_cell.length_b   1.000
_cell.length_c   1.000
_cell.angle_alpha   90.00
_cell.angle_beta   90.00
_cell.angle_gamma   90.00
#
_symmetry.space_group_name_H-M   'P 1'
#
loop_
_entity.id
_entity.type
_entity.pdbx_description
1 polymer ?
#
loop_
_entity_poly.entity_id
_entity_poly.type
_entity_poly.pdbx_seq_one_letter_code
_entity_poly.pdbx_strand_id
1 'polypeptide(L)'
;AAQAILDIDRNLRAEIAETKKEVHGRMRVGISSQRGIQLLPLIIPEFVKRYPYVKIDLLEYGSDTLERLTAEGQCDLGLITTTAKPNRLNYVLIENEQVVLMAARSTELAHRFEDGQPIDIKDAMGEKFVCMTESHSVRTIQDRLFERCNFKPNVILETDNMEAAKHVAARANAVMLIPHVYVVNSMELKYRVQCHPIKNNDYERHFFFCYRKGMYLTRYLEDFGRIVCDKLNVPFNMPGHEA
;
A
#
# COMPACT_ATOMS: atom_id res chain seq x y z
N ALA A 1 -30.40 9.44 6.82
CA ALA A 1 -30.88 10.76 6.33
C ALA A 1 -29.78 11.84 6.46
N ALA A 2 -29.22 12.11 7.63
CA ALA A 2 -28.24 13.20 7.84
C ALA A 2 -26.97 13.06 6.96
N GLN A 3 -26.39 11.86 6.86
CA GLN A 3 -25.21 11.62 6.03
C GLN A 3 -25.49 11.87 4.54
N ALA A 4 -26.65 11.47 4.04
CA ALA A 4 -27.03 11.70 2.64
C ALA A 4 -27.15 13.21 2.31
N ILE A 5 -27.67 14.00 3.24
CA ILE A 5 -27.76 15.46 3.07
C ILE A 5 -26.36 16.08 3.03
N LEU A 6 -25.47 15.67 3.92
CA LEU A 6 -24.08 16.14 3.93
C LEU A 6 -23.32 15.74 2.65
N ASP A 7 -23.63 14.59 2.09
CA ASP A 7 -23.01 14.11 0.85
C ASP A 7 -23.52 14.92 -0.35
N ILE A 8 -24.80 15.25 -0.41
CA ILE A 8 -25.39 16.13 -1.45
C ILE A 8 -24.79 17.55 -1.36
N ASP A 9 -24.70 18.13 -0.16
CA ASP A 9 -24.10 19.45 0.03
C ASP A 9 -22.63 19.50 -0.42
N ARG A 10 -21.84 18.46 -0.08
CA ARG A 10 -20.44 18.36 -0.52
C ARG A 10 -20.31 18.24 -2.04
N ASN A 11 -21.14 17.39 -2.67
CA ASN A 11 -21.12 17.22 -4.12
C ASN A 11 -21.46 18.53 -4.83
N LEU A 12 -22.52 19.24 -4.38
CA LEU A 12 -22.94 20.50 -4.95
C LEU A 12 -21.84 21.59 -4.83
N ARG A 13 -21.20 21.69 -3.67
CA ARG A 13 -20.10 22.64 -3.46
C ARG A 13 -18.88 22.30 -4.33
N ALA A 14 -18.57 21.01 -4.52
CA ALA A 14 -17.50 20.57 -5.38
C ALA A 14 -17.75 20.92 -6.86
N GLU A 15 -18.98 20.68 -7.35
CA GLU A 15 -19.41 21.01 -8.70
C GLU A 15 -19.37 22.54 -8.97
N ILE A 16 -19.85 23.34 -8.04
CA ILE A 16 -19.81 24.81 -8.15
C ILE A 16 -18.35 25.32 -8.17
N ALA A 17 -17.46 24.72 -7.40
CA ALA A 17 -16.07 25.13 -7.34
C ALA A 17 -15.33 24.91 -8.68
N GLU A 18 -15.74 23.91 -9.46
CA GLU A 18 -15.13 23.61 -10.78
C GLU A 18 -15.50 24.59 -11.91
N THR A 19 -16.53 25.39 -11.73
CA THR A 19 -16.93 26.40 -12.74
C THR A 19 -16.00 27.61 -12.82
N LYS A 20 -15.03 27.72 -11.89
CA LYS A 20 -14.05 28.83 -11.83
C LYS A 20 -12.86 28.56 -12.74
N LYS A 21 -12.29 29.63 -13.33
CA LYS A 21 -11.09 29.57 -14.20
C LYS A 21 -9.85 28.99 -13.50
N GLU A 22 -9.72 29.19 -12.19
CA GLU A 22 -8.66 28.63 -11.37
C GLU A 22 -9.27 27.63 -10.41
N VAL A 23 -8.78 26.39 -10.43
CA VAL A 23 -9.29 25.32 -9.58
C VAL A 23 -8.65 25.46 -8.20
N HIS A 24 -9.42 25.98 -7.26
CA HIS A 24 -9.06 26.00 -5.84
C HIS A 24 -9.78 24.86 -5.12
N GLY A 25 -9.04 24.15 -4.29
CA GLY A 25 -9.64 23.02 -3.58
C GLY A 25 -8.81 22.50 -2.42
N ARG A 26 -9.38 21.53 -1.76
CA ARG A 26 -8.72 20.77 -0.71
C ARG A 26 -9.12 19.32 -0.89
N MET A 27 -8.15 18.41 -0.88
CA MET A 27 -8.42 16.97 -0.89
C MET A 27 -7.68 16.27 0.24
N ARG A 28 -8.33 15.28 0.80
CA ARG A 28 -7.77 14.42 1.86
C ARG A 28 -7.46 13.06 1.24
N VAL A 29 -6.18 12.73 1.22
CA VAL A 29 -5.67 11.49 0.64
C VAL A 29 -5.18 10.59 1.75
N GLY A 30 -5.75 9.40 1.84
CA GLY A 30 -5.34 8.34 2.77
C GLY A 30 -4.31 7.42 2.11
N ILE A 31 -3.19 7.20 2.78
CA ILE A 31 -2.14 6.27 2.33
C ILE A 31 -1.37 5.77 3.56
N SER A 32 -0.91 4.52 3.55
CA SER A 32 0.01 4.07 4.59
C SER A 32 1.36 4.75 4.46
N SER A 33 2.03 5.05 5.59
CA SER A 33 3.35 5.74 5.58
C SER A 33 4.36 5.05 4.67
N GLN A 34 4.37 3.71 4.68
CA GLN A 34 5.29 2.93 3.85
C GLN A 34 5.03 3.10 2.35
N ARG A 35 3.77 3.10 1.93
CA ARG A 35 3.41 3.39 0.53
C ARG A 35 3.64 4.86 0.19
N GLY A 36 3.38 5.75 1.15
CA GLY A 36 3.61 7.19 1.01
C GLY A 36 5.06 7.51 0.65
N ILE A 37 6.02 6.91 1.34
CA ILE A 37 7.45 7.08 1.05
C ILE A 37 7.79 6.75 -0.41
N GLN A 38 7.15 5.74 -1.00
CA GLN A 38 7.42 5.32 -2.37
C GLN A 38 6.67 6.14 -3.42
N LEU A 39 5.40 6.42 -3.19
CA LEU A 39 4.51 6.96 -4.22
C LEU A 39 4.41 8.48 -4.21
N LEU A 40 4.36 9.11 -3.03
CA LEU A 40 4.15 10.55 -2.95
C LEU A 40 5.22 11.39 -3.66
N PRO A 41 6.53 11.03 -3.59
CA PRO A 41 7.56 11.74 -4.35
C PRO A 41 7.39 11.68 -5.87
N LEU A 42 6.70 10.66 -6.39
CA LEU A 42 6.43 10.49 -7.82
C LEU A 42 5.16 11.22 -8.26
N ILE A 43 4.16 11.31 -7.39
CA ILE A 43 2.81 11.81 -7.69
C ILE A 43 2.69 13.30 -7.40
N ILE A 44 3.10 13.73 -6.20
CA ILE A 44 2.85 15.08 -5.71
C ILE A 44 3.46 16.17 -6.58
N PRO A 45 4.72 16.05 -7.07
CA PRO A 45 5.31 17.08 -7.92
C PRO A 45 4.55 17.33 -9.22
N GLU A 46 4.03 16.25 -9.84
CA GLU A 46 3.24 16.36 -11.06
C GLU A 46 1.86 16.96 -10.79
N PHE A 47 1.21 16.51 -9.71
CA PHE A 47 -0.08 17.02 -9.30
C PHE A 47 -0.04 18.51 -8.98
N VAL A 48 0.91 18.96 -8.17
CA VAL A 48 1.05 20.39 -7.78
C VAL A 48 1.35 21.28 -8.97
N LYS A 49 2.13 20.80 -9.94
CA LYS A 49 2.36 21.52 -11.20
C LYS A 49 1.05 21.76 -11.97
N ARG A 50 0.12 20.81 -11.94
CA ARG A 50 -1.17 20.90 -12.64
C ARG A 50 -2.24 21.64 -11.82
N TYR A 51 -2.21 21.49 -10.50
CA TYR A 51 -3.17 22.06 -9.56
C TYR A 51 -2.50 22.83 -8.42
N PRO A 52 -1.88 24.00 -8.71
CA PRO A 52 -1.06 24.74 -7.72
C PRO A 52 -1.87 25.30 -6.54
N TYR A 53 -3.21 25.44 -6.70
CA TYR A 53 -4.09 25.97 -5.67
C TYR A 53 -4.95 24.91 -4.98
N VAL A 54 -4.67 23.64 -5.22
CA VAL A 54 -5.34 22.53 -4.52
C VAL A 54 -4.45 22.06 -3.37
N LYS A 55 -4.94 22.20 -2.15
CA LYS A 55 -4.25 21.72 -0.95
C LYS A 55 -4.48 20.22 -0.77
N ILE A 56 -3.41 19.48 -0.52
CA ILE A 56 -3.45 18.06 -0.16
C ILE A 56 -3.25 17.93 1.34
N ASP A 57 -4.17 17.25 2.02
CA ASP A 57 -4.01 16.80 3.40
C ASP A 57 -3.83 15.28 3.39
N LEU A 58 -2.70 14.81 3.90
CA LEU A 58 -2.40 13.40 4.01
C LEU A 58 -2.96 12.82 5.31
N LEU A 59 -3.58 11.65 5.21
CA LEU A 59 -4.04 10.84 6.32
C LEU A 59 -3.23 9.54 6.31
N GLU A 60 -2.31 9.41 7.26
CA GLU A 60 -1.40 8.27 7.33
C GLU A 60 -1.83 7.30 8.42
N TYR A 61 -2.50 6.23 7.99
CA TYR A 61 -3.01 5.16 8.86
C TYR A 61 -2.85 3.79 8.17
N GLY A 62 -3.13 2.73 8.92
CA GLY A 62 -3.27 1.39 8.33
C GLY A 62 -4.50 1.29 7.42
N SER A 63 -4.46 0.36 6.46
CA SER A 63 -5.47 0.22 5.41
C SER A 63 -6.90 0.08 5.93
N ASP A 64 -7.14 -0.67 7.01
CA ASP A 64 -8.49 -0.84 7.58
C ASP A 64 -9.06 0.49 8.12
N THR A 65 -8.23 1.30 8.76
CA THR A 65 -8.62 2.65 9.22
C THR A 65 -8.90 3.56 8.04
N LEU A 66 -8.05 3.57 7.02
CA LEU A 66 -8.23 4.38 5.81
C LEU A 66 -9.47 3.97 5.04
N GLU A 67 -9.75 2.68 4.93
CA GLU A 67 -10.97 2.17 4.29
C GLU A 67 -12.22 2.70 4.99
N ARG A 68 -12.25 2.65 6.32
CA ARG A 68 -13.34 3.19 7.14
C ARG A 68 -13.47 4.71 6.97
N LEU A 69 -12.37 5.47 7.08
CA LEU A 69 -12.37 6.94 6.94
C LEU A 69 -12.85 7.36 5.55
N THR A 70 -12.50 6.61 4.50
CA THR A 70 -12.97 6.87 3.14
C THR A 70 -14.48 6.58 3.02
N ALA A 71 -14.96 5.48 3.57
CA ALA A 71 -16.38 5.14 3.57
C ALA A 71 -17.24 6.16 4.35
N GLU A 72 -16.69 6.75 5.43
CA GLU A 72 -17.32 7.79 6.23
C GLU A 72 -17.19 9.20 5.62
N GLY A 73 -16.44 9.37 4.53
CA GLY A 73 -16.20 10.66 3.88
C GLY A 73 -15.27 11.59 4.67
N GLN A 74 -14.47 11.04 5.57
CA GLN A 74 -13.41 11.77 6.27
C GLN A 74 -12.12 11.79 5.45
N CYS A 75 -11.97 10.86 4.52
CA CYS A 75 -10.95 10.80 3.48
C CYS A 75 -11.67 10.86 2.12
N ASP A 76 -11.14 11.62 1.17
CA ASP A 76 -11.73 11.76 -0.16
C ASP A 76 -11.27 10.62 -1.07
N LEU A 77 -9.98 10.30 -1.04
CA LEU A 77 -9.35 9.20 -1.78
C LEU A 77 -8.50 8.34 -0.85
N GLY A 78 -8.60 7.02 -0.97
CA GLY A 78 -7.76 6.07 -0.26
C GLY A 78 -6.85 5.29 -1.21
N LEU A 79 -5.57 5.23 -0.89
CA LEU A 79 -4.57 4.35 -1.49
C LEU A 79 -4.29 3.23 -0.47
N ILE A 80 -4.98 2.11 -0.60
CA ILE A 80 -5.06 1.09 0.45
C ILE A 80 -4.77 -0.31 -0.08
N THR A 81 -4.16 -1.15 0.76
CA THR A 81 -3.98 -2.58 0.48
C THR A 81 -5.02 -3.37 1.25
N THR A 82 -5.98 -3.94 0.54
CA THR A 82 -7.11 -4.67 1.13
C THR A 82 -7.63 -5.74 0.17
N THR A 83 -8.65 -6.47 0.58
CA THR A 83 -9.51 -7.26 -0.30
C THR A 83 -10.77 -6.45 -0.57
N ALA A 84 -11.12 -6.24 -1.85
CA ALA A 84 -12.33 -5.51 -2.21
C ALA A 84 -13.58 -6.18 -1.60
N LYS A 85 -14.38 -5.38 -0.91
CA LYS A 85 -15.59 -5.84 -0.20
C LYS A 85 -16.81 -5.13 -0.76
N PRO A 86 -18.00 -5.75 -0.74
CA PRO A 86 -19.25 -5.08 -1.09
C PRO A 86 -19.63 -4.08 0.03
N ASN A 87 -19.12 -2.86 -0.07
CA ASN A 87 -19.38 -1.76 0.85
C ASN A 87 -19.74 -0.46 0.10
N ARG A 88 -19.55 0.70 0.75
CA ARG A 88 -19.82 2.03 0.20
C ARG A 88 -18.70 2.57 -0.69
N LEU A 89 -17.67 1.78 -0.99
CA LEU A 89 -16.52 2.22 -1.78
C LEU A 89 -16.53 1.62 -3.19
N ASN A 90 -16.00 2.39 -4.11
CA ASN A 90 -15.49 1.93 -5.39
C ASN A 90 -14.00 1.61 -5.20
N TYR A 91 -13.55 0.51 -5.80
CA TYR A 91 -12.16 0.06 -5.77
C TYR A 91 -11.64 -0.04 -7.21
N VAL A 92 -10.58 0.67 -7.50
CA VAL A 92 -9.82 0.54 -8.74
C VAL A 92 -8.54 -0.20 -8.39
N LEU A 93 -8.37 -1.41 -8.93
CA LEU A 93 -7.17 -2.21 -8.70
C LEU A 93 -5.97 -1.53 -9.36
N ILE A 94 -4.92 -1.29 -8.58
CA ILE A 94 -3.66 -0.72 -9.05
C ILE A 94 -2.60 -1.81 -9.17
N GLU A 95 -2.44 -2.65 -8.15
CA GLU A 95 -1.34 -3.62 -8.09
C GLU A 95 -1.73 -4.87 -7.32
N ASN A 96 -1.28 -6.02 -7.81
CA ASN A 96 -1.28 -7.27 -7.05
C ASN A 96 0.08 -7.38 -6.34
N GLU A 97 0.08 -7.24 -5.02
CA GLU A 97 1.31 -7.28 -4.23
C GLU A 97 1.71 -8.71 -3.88
N GLN A 98 2.96 -9.05 -4.13
CA GLN A 98 3.55 -10.30 -3.70
C GLN A 98 4.29 -10.11 -2.38
N VAL A 99 4.03 -10.98 -1.40
CA VAL A 99 4.85 -11.09 -0.18
C VAL A 99 5.95 -12.10 -0.42
N VAL A 100 7.18 -11.69 -0.15
CA VAL A 100 8.40 -12.50 -0.32
C VAL A 100 9.12 -12.65 1.02
N LEU A 101 9.97 -13.64 1.13
CA LEU A 101 10.98 -13.69 2.18
C LEU A 101 12.22 -12.91 1.71
N MET A 102 12.47 -11.77 2.34
CA MET A 102 13.70 -11.02 2.19
C MET A 102 14.76 -11.61 3.14
N ALA A 103 15.91 -11.96 2.60
CA ALA A 103 17.03 -12.50 3.34
C ALA A 103 18.27 -11.62 3.16
N ALA A 104 18.96 -11.28 4.24
CA ALA A 104 20.29 -10.68 4.13
C ALA A 104 21.23 -11.62 3.37
N ARG A 105 22.08 -11.09 2.48
CA ARG A 105 23.02 -11.92 1.68
C ARG A 105 24.01 -12.74 2.51
N SER A 106 24.17 -12.39 3.77
CA SER A 106 25.02 -13.10 4.73
C SER A 106 24.31 -14.24 5.49
N THR A 107 23.02 -14.51 5.23
CA THR A 107 22.26 -15.62 5.83
C THR A 107 22.63 -16.95 5.18
N GLU A 108 22.47 -18.04 5.92
CA GLU A 108 22.63 -19.40 5.36
C GLU A 108 21.61 -19.66 4.24
N LEU A 109 20.41 -19.10 4.36
CA LEU A 109 19.40 -19.18 3.31
C LEU A 109 19.93 -18.58 2.00
N ALA A 110 20.50 -17.38 2.05
CA ALA A 110 21.03 -16.68 0.88
C ALA A 110 22.25 -17.38 0.24
N HIS A 111 22.95 -18.20 0.98
CA HIS A 111 24.04 -19.05 0.46
C HIS A 111 23.52 -20.31 -0.24
N ARG A 112 22.31 -20.80 0.13
CA ARG A 112 21.72 -22.01 -0.43
C ARG A 112 20.85 -21.77 -1.66
N PHE A 113 20.29 -20.59 -1.81
CA PHE A 113 19.33 -20.26 -2.86
C PHE A 113 19.74 -19.00 -3.62
N GLU A 114 19.45 -18.97 -4.92
CA GLU A 114 19.68 -17.80 -5.75
C GLU A 114 18.58 -16.76 -5.55
N ASP A 115 18.90 -15.48 -5.77
CA ASP A 115 17.93 -14.38 -5.70
C ASP A 115 16.76 -14.63 -6.69
N GLY A 116 15.53 -14.48 -6.22
CA GLY A 116 14.32 -14.77 -6.99
C GLY A 116 13.90 -16.25 -7.01
N GLN A 117 14.71 -17.15 -6.51
CA GLN A 117 14.36 -18.58 -6.45
C GLN A 117 13.23 -18.81 -5.44
N PRO A 118 12.11 -19.48 -5.83
CA PRO A 118 11.03 -19.80 -4.90
C PRO A 118 11.45 -20.83 -3.85
N ILE A 119 11.12 -20.58 -2.59
CA ILE A 119 11.47 -21.41 -1.43
C ILE A 119 10.23 -21.86 -0.65
N ASP A 120 10.35 -22.91 0.14
CA ASP A 120 9.41 -23.19 1.23
C ASP A 120 9.82 -22.38 2.46
N ILE A 121 8.84 -21.92 3.25
CA ILE A 121 9.13 -21.15 4.47
C ILE A 121 9.98 -21.98 5.47
N LYS A 122 9.90 -23.30 5.40
CA LYS A 122 10.73 -24.24 6.18
C LYS A 122 12.22 -24.13 5.86
N ASP A 123 12.58 -23.70 4.66
CA ASP A 123 13.96 -23.51 4.26
C ASP A 123 14.66 -22.42 5.09
N ALA A 124 13.86 -21.54 5.73
CA ALA A 124 14.35 -20.50 6.63
C ALA A 124 14.43 -20.96 8.11
N MET A 125 14.25 -22.27 8.40
CA MET A 125 14.43 -22.80 9.76
C MET A 125 15.88 -22.59 10.19
N GLY A 126 16.05 -22.01 11.38
CA GLY A 126 17.37 -21.67 11.91
C GLY A 126 17.81 -20.23 11.67
N GLU A 127 17.16 -19.52 10.73
CA GLU A 127 17.44 -18.10 10.51
C GLU A 127 16.87 -17.22 11.63
N LYS A 128 17.47 -16.04 11.80
CA LYS A 128 16.94 -14.98 12.66
C LYS A 128 15.84 -14.24 11.91
N PHE A 129 14.72 -13.99 12.58
CA PHE A 129 13.59 -13.28 11.99
C PHE A 129 13.45 -11.87 12.56
N VAL A 130 13.17 -10.92 11.68
CA VAL A 130 12.57 -9.63 12.02
C VAL A 130 11.09 -9.69 11.62
N CYS A 131 10.21 -9.40 12.56
CA CYS A 131 8.77 -9.54 12.38
C CYS A 131 8.04 -8.21 12.51
N MET A 132 6.91 -8.09 11.85
CA MET A 132 5.98 -6.99 12.10
C MET A 132 5.08 -7.32 13.30
N THR A 133 4.57 -6.27 13.98
CA THR A 133 3.59 -6.42 15.06
C THR A 133 2.24 -6.91 14.53
N GLU A 134 1.38 -7.40 15.43
CA GLU A 134 0.05 -7.99 15.10
C GLU A 134 -0.89 -7.02 14.36
N SER A 135 -0.69 -5.72 14.50
CA SER A 135 -1.45 -4.69 13.76
C SER A 135 -1.18 -4.68 12.25
N HIS A 136 -0.17 -5.40 11.78
CA HIS A 136 0.27 -5.38 10.39
C HIS A 136 -0.29 -6.56 9.59
N SER A 137 -0.87 -6.29 8.41
CA SER A 137 -1.41 -7.34 7.53
C SER A 137 -0.36 -8.37 7.07
N VAL A 138 0.93 -8.00 7.00
CA VAL A 138 2.03 -8.93 6.73
C VAL A 138 2.21 -9.92 7.88
N ARG A 139 1.99 -9.51 9.14
CA ARG A 139 2.06 -10.39 10.29
C ARG A 139 1.00 -11.50 10.21
N THR A 140 -0.21 -11.19 9.80
CA THR A 140 -1.24 -12.20 9.60
C THR A 140 -0.83 -13.28 8.59
N ILE A 141 -0.18 -12.87 7.49
CA ILE A 141 0.35 -13.80 6.49
C ILE A 141 1.46 -14.66 7.10
N GLN A 142 2.39 -14.03 7.80
CA GLN A 142 3.52 -14.67 8.47
C GLN A 142 3.05 -15.75 9.45
N ASP A 143 2.14 -15.41 10.37
CA ASP A 143 1.65 -16.31 11.39
C ASP A 143 0.97 -17.55 10.79
N ARG A 144 0.13 -17.35 9.76
CA ARG A 144 -0.49 -18.46 9.02
C ARG A 144 0.53 -19.36 8.31
N LEU A 145 1.60 -18.78 7.72
CA LEU A 145 2.67 -19.57 7.11
C LEU A 145 3.40 -20.41 8.16
N PHE A 146 3.69 -19.83 9.30
CA PHE A 146 4.37 -20.52 10.39
C PHE A 146 3.50 -21.61 11.01
N GLU A 147 2.22 -21.34 11.28
CA GLU A 147 1.25 -22.32 11.79
C GLU A 147 1.10 -23.52 10.85
N ARG A 148 0.90 -23.26 9.54
CA ARG A 148 0.75 -24.32 8.55
C ARG A 148 1.94 -25.27 8.48
N CYS A 149 3.13 -24.76 8.77
CA CYS A 149 4.37 -25.51 8.73
C CYS A 149 4.82 -26.01 10.11
N ASN A 150 4.06 -25.75 11.16
CA ASN A 150 4.49 -25.95 12.55
C ASN A 150 5.89 -25.37 12.80
N PHE A 151 6.11 -24.15 12.31
CA PHE A 151 7.39 -23.46 12.32
C PHE A 151 7.42 -22.44 13.47
N LYS A 152 8.42 -22.55 14.33
CA LYS A 152 8.67 -21.59 15.41
C LYS A 152 9.88 -20.71 15.06
N PRO A 153 9.70 -19.44 14.70
CA PRO A 153 10.78 -18.56 14.29
C PRO A 153 11.65 -18.13 15.47
N ASN A 154 12.93 -17.88 15.20
CA ASN A 154 13.83 -17.20 16.12
C ASN A 154 13.70 -15.68 15.91
N VAL A 155 12.75 -15.04 16.59
CA VAL A 155 12.47 -13.61 16.44
C VAL A 155 13.47 -12.79 17.24
N ILE A 156 14.27 -11.94 16.55
CA ILE A 156 15.24 -11.01 17.17
C ILE A 156 14.70 -9.59 17.34
N LEU A 157 13.69 -9.22 16.57
CA LEU A 157 13.03 -7.90 16.65
C LEU A 157 11.59 -8.02 16.18
N GLU A 158 10.69 -7.38 16.92
CA GLU A 158 9.31 -7.13 16.52
C GLU A 158 9.04 -5.62 16.53
N THR A 159 8.46 -5.07 15.45
CA THR A 159 8.22 -3.64 15.31
C THR A 159 7.05 -3.36 14.35
N ASP A 160 6.41 -2.21 14.48
CA ASP A 160 5.41 -1.68 13.54
C ASP A 160 6.03 -0.83 12.42
N ASN A 161 7.31 -0.49 12.54
CA ASN A 161 8.03 0.32 11.55
C ASN A 161 8.69 -0.56 10.49
N MET A 162 7.99 -0.77 9.36
CA MET A 162 8.48 -1.58 8.23
C MET A 162 9.82 -1.05 7.66
N GLU A 163 10.01 0.27 7.64
CA GLU A 163 11.26 0.86 7.12
C GLU A 163 12.43 0.48 8.01
N ALA A 164 12.29 0.61 9.33
CA ALA A 164 13.31 0.16 10.28
C ALA A 164 13.53 -1.36 10.20
N ALA A 165 12.45 -2.14 10.14
CA ALA A 165 12.51 -3.61 10.10
C ALA A 165 13.36 -4.12 8.94
N LYS A 166 13.11 -3.66 7.71
CA LYS A 166 13.84 -4.12 6.53
C LYS A 166 15.34 -3.79 6.59
N HIS A 167 15.68 -2.60 7.12
CA HIS A 167 17.09 -2.21 7.27
C HIS A 167 17.80 -2.97 8.40
N VAL A 168 17.10 -3.27 9.49
CA VAL A 168 17.63 -4.12 10.55
C VAL A 168 17.85 -5.54 10.04
N ALA A 169 16.87 -6.14 9.36
CA ALA A 169 17.01 -7.48 8.79
C ALA A 169 18.22 -7.58 7.87
N ALA A 170 18.40 -6.60 6.97
CA ALA A 170 19.52 -6.55 6.03
C ALA A 170 20.90 -6.43 6.69
N ARG A 171 20.99 -5.88 7.92
CA ARG A 171 22.24 -5.67 8.65
C ARG A 171 22.50 -6.64 9.80
N ALA A 172 21.43 -7.26 10.31
CA ALA A 172 21.50 -8.16 11.46
C ALA A 172 21.68 -9.64 11.07
N ASN A 173 21.99 -9.93 9.80
CA ASN A 173 22.05 -11.30 9.28
C ASN A 173 20.74 -12.04 9.55
N ALA A 174 19.63 -11.46 9.11
CA ALA A 174 18.29 -11.93 9.40
C ALA A 174 17.40 -11.95 8.15
N VAL A 175 16.24 -12.58 8.29
CA VAL A 175 15.20 -12.66 7.27
C VAL A 175 13.92 -11.98 7.76
N MET A 176 13.06 -11.55 6.82
CA MET A 176 11.71 -11.05 7.13
C MET A 176 10.74 -11.26 5.97
N LEU A 177 9.47 -11.46 6.29
CA LEU A 177 8.41 -11.41 5.30
C LEU A 177 8.05 -9.95 5.01
N ILE A 178 8.01 -9.58 3.72
CA ILE A 178 7.80 -8.21 3.29
C ILE A 178 7.12 -8.19 1.90
N PRO A 179 6.25 -7.22 1.60
CA PRO A 179 5.83 -6.99 0.22
C PRO A 179 7.03 -6.64 -0.66
N HIS A 180 7.19 -7.34 -1.78
CA HIS A 180 8.34 -7.24 -2.68
C HIS A 180 8.59 -5.80 -3.16
N VAL A 181 7.53 -5.05 -3.39
CA VAL A 181 7.59 -3.65 -3.82
C VAL A 181 8.38 -2.74 -2.87
N TYR A 182 8.45 -3.07 -1.57
CA TYR A 182 9.21 -2.27 -0.60
C TYR A 182 10.71 -2.56 -0.60
N VAL A 183 11.13 -3.58 -1.33
CA VAL A 183 12.54 -3.95 -1.48
C VAL A 183 13.09 -3.51 -2.82
N VAL A 184 12.39 -3.80 -3.93
CA VAL A 184 12.89 -3.54 -5.30
C VAL A 184 13.18 -2.07 -5.57
N ASN A 185 12.43 -1.16 -4.93
CA ASN A 185 12.60 0.28 -5.08
C ASN A 185 13.66 0.89 -4.13
N SER A 186 14.33 0.05 -3.32
CA SER A 186 15.36 0.50 -2.39
C SER A 186 16.75 0.27 -2.97
N MET A 187 17.41 1.33 -3.41
CA MET A 187 18.80 1.26 -3.90
C MET A 187 19.76 0.68 -2.87
N GLU A 188 19.55 0.95 -1.58
CA GLU A 188 20.41 0.46 -0.52
C GLU A 188 20.27 -1.05 -0.31
N LEU A 189 19.04 -1.57 -0.39
CA LEU A 189 18.77 -2.99 -0.15
C LEU A 189 19.17 -3.87 -1.32
N LYS A 190 19.14 -3.35 -2.56
CA LYS A 190 19.44 -4.09 -3.79
C LYS A 190 20.70 -4.95 -3.72
N TYR A 191 21.74 -4.46 -3.04
CA TYR A 191 23.03 -5.14 -2.94
C TYR A 191 23.22 -5.89 -1.62
N ARG A 192 22.29 -5.75 -0.68
CA ARG A 192 22.40 -6.33 0.67
C ARG A 192 21.53 -7.52 0.93
N VAL A 193 20.47 -7.67 0.13
CA VAL A 193 19.48 -8.73 0.35
C VAL A 193 19.21 -9.53 -0.91
N GLN A 194 18.54 -10.65 -0.73
CA GLN A 194 17.88 -11.45 -1.75
C GLN A 194 16.39 -11.52 -1.40
N CYS A 195 15.54 -11.71 -2.41
CA CYS A 195 14.10 -11.84 -2.25
C CYS A 195 13.64 -13.19 -2.81
N HIS A 196 12.98 -13.98 -1.99
CA HIS A 196 12.52 -15.30 -2.36
C HIS A 196 10.99 -15.37 -2.33
N PRO A 197 10.32 -15.62 -3.48
CA PRO A 197 8.90 -15.99 -3.49
C PRO A 197 8.66 -17.22 -2.62
N ILE A 198 7.55 -17.26 -1.90
CA ILE A 198 7.21 -18.38 -1.03
C ILE A 198 6.29 -19.33 -1.79
N LYS A 199 6.68 -20.61 -1.87
CA LYS A 199 5.87 -21.67 -2.49
C LYS A 199 4.58 -21.86 -1.72
N ASN A 200 3.49 -22.15 -2.44
CA ASN A 200 2.16 -22.39 -1.87
C ASN A 200 1.67 -21.24 -0.99
N ASN A 201 2.03 -20.00 -1.36
CA ASN A 201 1.53 -18.80 -0.72
C ASN A 201 0.24 -18.38 -1.43
N ASP A 202 -0.90 -18.70 -0.85
CA ASP A 202 -2.24 -18.41 -1.39
C ASP A 202 -2.77 -17.04 -0.94
N TYR A 203 -1.91 -16.22 -0.35
CA TYR A 203 -2.31 -14.91 0.17
C TYR A 203 -2.16 -13.83 -0.89
N GLU A 204 -3.30 -13.35 -1.34
CA GLU A 204 -3.40 -12.23 -2.25
C GLU A 204 -3.43 -10.92 -1.46
N ARG A 205 -2.67 -9.96 -1.91
CA ARG A 205 -2.69 -8.58 -1.44
C ARG A 205 -2.92 -7.69 -2.65
N HIS A 206 -3.97 -6.90 -2.60
CA HIS A 206 -4.33 -6.00 -3.68
C HIS A 206 -4.23 -4.56 -3.20
N PHE A 207 -3.51 -3.74 -3.95
CA PHE A 207 -3.41 -2.32 -3.71
C PHE A 207 -4.42 -1.60 -4.60
N PHE A 208 -5.28 -0.80 -3.98
CA PHE A 208 -6.39 -0.11 -4.64
C PHE A 208 -6.29 1.40 -4.47
N PHE A 209 -6.74 2.09 -5.49
CA PHE A 209 -7.27 3.43 -5.38
C PHE A 209 -8.76 3.29 -5.04
N CYS A 210 -9.22 3.91 -3.97
CA CYS A 210 -10.62 3.81 -3.57
C CYS A 210 -11.23 5.16 -3.22
N TYR A 211 -12.53 5.27 -3.45
CA TYR A 211 -13.33 6.45 -3.16
C TYR A 211 -14.79 6.05 -2.89
N ARG A 212 -15.55 6.94 -2.26
CA ARG A 212 -16.93 6.64 -1.87
C ARG A 212 -17.87 6.57 -3.07
N LYS A 213 -18.76 5.58 -3.09
CA LYS A 213 -19.85 5.49 -4.07
C LYS A 213 -20.74 6.72 -4.00
N GLY A 214 -21.13 7.25 -5.17
CA GLY A 214 -21.99 8.44 -5.27
C GLY A 214 -21.27 9.76 -4.90
N MET A 215 -19.97 9.76 -4.68
CA MET A 215 -19.20 10.98 -4.52
C MET A 215 -18.99 11.64 -5.89
N TYR A 216 -19.25 12.95 -5.97
CA TYR A 216 -18.84 13.74 -7.12
C TYR A 216 -17.30 13.83 -7.14
N LEU A 217 -16.71 13.32 -8.20
CA LEU A 217 -15.28 13.40 -8.40
C LEU A 217 -14.96 14.66 -9.17
N THR A 218 -14.30 15.60 -8.51
CA THR A 218 -13.76 16.78 -9.18
C THR A 218 -12.62 16.40 -10.11
N ARG A 219 -12.33 17.22 -11.11
CA ARG A 219 -11.22 16.98 -12.06
C ARG A 219 -9.89 16.70 -11.38
N TYR A 220 -9.59 17.45 -10.31
CA TYR A 220 -8.33 17.24 -9.59
C TYR A 220 -8.29 15.91 -8.82
N LEU A 221 -9.43 15.37 -8.37
CA LEU A 221 -9.49 14.05 -7.75
C LEU A 221 -9.30 12.93 -8.79
N GLU A 222 -9.96 13.06 -9.95
CA GLU A 222 -9.78 12.13 -11.07
C GLU A 222 -8.34 12.15 -11.60
N ASP A 223 -7.79 13.34 -11.83
CA ASP A 223 -6.44 13.49 -12.34
C ASP A 223 -5.39 13.00 -11.33
N PHE A 224 -5.65 13.13 -10.03
CA PHE A 224 -4.81 12.50 -9.02
C PHE A 224 -4.78 10.99 -9.19
N GLY A 225 -5.95 10.35 -9.36
CA GLY A 225 -6.05 8.92 -9.65
C GLY A 225 -5.35 8.52 -10.96
N ARG A 226 -5.49 9.31 -12.02
CA ARG A 226 -4.78 9.10 -13.29
C ARG A 226 -3.27 9.15 -13.11
N ILE A 227 -2.76 10.18 -12.43
CA ILE A 227 -1.32 10.31 -12.14
C ILE A 227 -0.80 9.10 -11.36
N VAL A 228 -1.56 8.62 -10.35
CA VAL A 228 -1.21 7.40 -9.61
C VAL A 228 -1.09 6.20 -10.54
N CYS A 229 -2.08 5.97 -11.39
CA CYS A 229 -2.10 4.84 -12.32
C CYS A 229 -0.99 4.95 -13.38
N ASP A 230 -0.77 6.15 -13.94
CA ASP A 230 0.27 6.40 -14.93
C ASP A 230 1.67 6.12 -14.35
N LYS A 231 1.95 6.54 -13.10
CA LYS A 231 3.23 6.27 -12.43
C LYS A 231 3.48 4.79 -12.15
N LEU A 232 2.43 4.00 -12.08
CA LEU A 232 2.49 2.56 -11.84
C LEU A 232 2.25 1.73 -13.11
N ASN A 233 2.12 2.40 -14.28
CA ASN A 233 1.88 1.77 -15.59
C ASN A 233 0.63 0.87 -15.62
N VAL A 234 -0.44 1.29 -14.95
CA VAL A 234 -1.73 0.59 -14.94
C VAL A 234 -2.82 1.43 -15.59
N PRO A 235 -3.79 0.82 -16.29
CA PRO A 235 -4.90 1.54 -16.88
C PRO A 235 -5.79 2.15 -15.79
N PHE A 236 -6.18 3.41 -15.97
CA PHE A 236 -7.10 4.09 -15.07
C PHE A 236 -8.55 3.80 -15.49
N ASN A 237 -9.14 2.76 -14.89
CA ASN A 237 -10.52 2.34 -15.16
C ASN A 237 -11.42 2.69 -13.97
N MET A 238 -12.06 3.85 -14.00
CA MET A 238 -13.01 4.23 -12.95
C MET A 238 -14.41 3.66 -13.26
N PRO A 239 -15.06 2.99 -12.30
CA PRO A 239 -16.45 2.61 -12.42
C PRO A 239 -17.36 3.85 -12.55
N GLY A 240 -18.14 3.92 -13.64
CA GLY A 240 -19.11 5.00 -13.85
C GLY A 240 -18.70 6.12 -14.81
N HIS A 241 -17.50 6.10 -15.37
CA HIS A 241 -17.08 6.93 -16.49
C HIS A 241 -16.80 6.05 -17.72
N GLU A 242 -17.87 5.55 -18.34
CA GLU A 242 -17.77 5.13 -19.74
C GLU A 242 -17.68 6.40 -20.59
N ALA A 243 -16.60 6.52 -21.37
CA ALA A 243 -16.31 7.65 -22.26
C ALA A 243 -17.31 7.73 -23.41
#